data_998b10c8d011f1dce3a6cff96983210d
#
_entry.id   998b10c8d011f1dce3a6cff96983210d
#
_cell.length_a   1.000
_cell.length_b   1.000
_cell.length_c   1.000
_cell.angle_alpha   90.00
_cell.angle_beta   90.00
_cell.angle_gamma   90.00
#
_symmetry.space_group_name_H-M   'P 1'
#
loop_
_entity.id
_entity.type
_entity.pdbx_description
1 polymer ?
#
loop_
_entity_poly.entity_id
_entity_poly.type
_entity_poly.pdbx_seq_one_letter_code
_entity_poly.pdbx_strand_id
1 'polypeptide(L)'
;MWYVLDCEPGAFLYYGFDHEISKAEFEERIKNNTLTEVLNAVPVHKGDCFFIPAGTLHAICKGIVIAEVQQNSNVTYRVYDYGRVGADGKPRALHVEKALDVTLRTPPVKHDFGSHLAQGEYFTVDAKNGAFEDTADEKSFVSLLVTGSGSYAVRGTCQTLVTRV
;
A
#
# COMPACT_ATOMS: atom_id res chain seq x y z
N MET A 1 2.67 -0.46 3.56
CA MET A 1 1.36 0.03 4.03
C MET A 1 0.96 1.30 3.30
N TRP A 2 -0.32 1.56 3.20
CA TRP A 2 -0.90 2.80 2.68
C TRP A 2 -1.67 3.53 3.76
N TYR A 3 -1.52 4.85 3.80
CA TYR A 3 -2.34 5.73 4.63
C TYR A 3 -3.05 6.73 3.72
N VAL A 4 -4.36 6.82 3.81
CA VAL A 4 -5.18 7.69 2.94
C VAL A 4 -5.11 9.12 3.46
N LEU A 5 -4.42 9.97 2.71
CA LEU A 5 -4.27 11.40 3.01
C LEU A 5 -5.51 12.19 2.61
N ASP A 6 -6.11 11.82 1.46
CA ASP A 6 -7.34 12.43 0.94
C ASP A 6 -7.99 11.50 -0.08
N CYS A 7 -9.29 11.64 -0.31
CA CYS A 7 -10.00 10.89 -1.33
C CYS A 7 -11.28 11.61 -1.80
N GLU A 8 -11.66 11.33 -3.04
CA GLU A 8 -12.94 11.77 -3.60
C GLU A 8 -14.10 10.95 -3.03
N PRO A 9 -15.32 11.50 -2.96
CA PRO A 9 -16.51 10.74 -2.57
C PRO A 9 -16.71 9.52 -3.46
N GLY A 10 -16.90 8.34 -2.85
CA GLY A 10 -17.08 7.07 -3.54
C GLY A 10 -15.79 6.43 -4.06
N ALA A 11 -14.62 6.97 -3.71
CA ALA A 11 -13.34 6.35 -4.02
C ALA A 11 -13.20 4.98 -3.30
N PHE A 12 -12.54 4.05 -3.95
CA PHE A 12 -12.28 2.72 -3.42
C PHE A 12 -10.93 2.21 -3.92
N LEU A 13 -10.41 1.20 -3.25
CA LEU A 13 -9.23 0.46 -3.68
C LEU A 13 -9.52 -1.05 -3.69
N TYR A 14 -8.74 -1.79 -4.45
CA TYR A 14 -8.76 -3.25 -4.34
C TYR A 14 -7.75 -3.69 -3.29
N TYR A 15 -8.20 -4.57 -2.36
CA TYR A 15 -7.37 -5.09 -1.28
C TYR A 15 -7.69 -6.55 -1.02
N GLY A 16 -6.87 -7.44 -1.59
CA GLY A 16 -7.06 -8.88 -1.56
C GLY A 16 -8.28 -9.35 -2.33
N PHE A 17 -8.73 -10.54 -2.00
CA PHE A 17 -9.93 -11.16 -2.55
C PHE A 17 -11.12 -10.99 -1.61
N ASP A 18 -12.32 -11.00 -2.14
CA ASP A 18 -13.57 -10.95 -1.35
C ASP A 18 -13.91 -12.31 -0.72
N HIS A 19 -13.42 -13.40 -1.31
CA HIS A 19 -13.49 -14.77 -0.79
C HIS A 19 -12.25 -15.56 -1.18
N GLU A 20 -12.08 -16.76 -0.64
CA GLU A 20 -10.99 -17.66 -1.03
C GLU A 20 -11.24 -18.26 -2.40
N ILE A 21 -10.23 -18.17 -3.28
CA ILE A 21 -10.27 -18.76 -4.62
C ILE A 21 -9.12 -19.74 -4.85
N SER A 22 -9.32 -20.70 -5.73
CA SER A 22 -8.28 -21.66 -6.12
C SER A 22 -7.22 -21.01 -7.03
N LYS A 23 -6.03 -21.64 -7.12
CA LYS A 23 -5.01 -21.21 -8.09
C LYS A 23 -5.52 -21.28 -9.53
N ALA A 24 -6.31 -22.29 -9.85
CA ALA A 24 -6.89 -22.48 -11.18
C ALA A 24 -7.90 -21.38 -11.51
N GLU A 25 -8.77 -21.03 -10.57
CA GLU A 25 -9.70 -19.91 -10.74
C GLU A 25 -8.97 -18.59 -10.90
N PHE A 26 -7.95 -18.32 -10.08
CA PHE A 26 -7.15 -17.11 -10.21
C PHE A 26 -6.52 -16.98 -11.61
N GLU A 27 -5.92 -18.06 -12.12
CA GLU A 27 -5.36 -18.10 -13.47
C GLU A 27 -6.42 -17.87 -14.55
N GLU A 28 -7.58 -18.50 -14.43
CA GLU A 28 -8.70 -18.34 -15.35
C GLU A 28 -9.22 -16.90 -15.38
N ARG A 29 -9.41 -16.29 -14.19
CA ARG A 29 -9.85 -14.90 -14.05
C ARG A 29 -8.91 -13.90 -14.70
N ILE A 30 -7.60 -14.14 -14.61
CA ILE A 30 -6.59 -13.34 -15.31
C ILE A 30 -6.73 -13.49 -16.83
N LYS A 31 -6.82 -14.74 -17.34
CA LYS A 31 -6.93 -15.04 -18.75
C LYS A 31 -8.21 -14.45 -19.39
N ASN A 32 -9.30 -14.53 -18.68
CA ASN A 32 -10.62 -14.07 -19.14
C ASN A 32 -10.86 -12.59 -18.85
N ASN A 33 -9.90 -11.88 -18.23
CA ASN A 33 -10.02 -10.47 -17.89
C ASN A 33 -11.18 -10.16 -16.93
N THR A 34 -11.51 -11.12 -16.05
CA THR A 34 -12.60 -11.05 -15.06
C THR A 34 -12.08 -10.99 -13.60
N LEU A 35 -10.79 -10.72 -13.41
CA LEU A 35 -10.17 -10.75 -12.09
C LEU A 35 -10.83 -9.79 -11.09
N THR A 36 -11.30 -8.65 -11.55
CA THR A 36 -11.94 -7.64 -10.69
C THR A 36 -13.26 -8.10 -10.06
N GLU A 37 -13.88 -9.16 -10.59
CA GLU A 37 -15.15 -9.70 -10.07
C GLU A 37 -14.98 -10.45 -8.75
N VAL A 38 -13.76 -10.86 -8.42
CA VAL A 38 -13.42 -11.59 -7.19
C VAL A 38 -12.49 -10.81 -6.26
N LEU A 39 -12.21 -9.55 -6.60
CA LEU A 39 -11.41 -8.68 -5.76
C LEU A 39 -12.26 -7.94 -4.74
N ASN A 40 -11.73 -7.82 -3.54
CA ASN A 40 -12.35 -7.05 -2.46
C ASN A 40 -12.20 -5.55 -2.75
N ALA A 41 -13.27 -4.92 -3.22
CA ALA A 41 -13.35 -3.48 -3.44
C ALA A 41 -13.71 -2.78 -2.13
N VAL A 42 -12.75 -2.11 -1.52
CA VAL A 42 -12.91 -1.46 -0.20
C VAL A 42 -13.11 0.04 -0.40
N PRO A 43 -14.27 0.60 -0.02
CA PRO A 43 -14.45 2.04 0.06
C PRO A 43 -13.42 2.67 1.00
N VAL A 44 -12.92 3.84 0.65
CA VAL A 44 -11.87 4.51 1.43
C VAL A 44 -12.29 5.88 1.91
N HIS A 45 -11.75 6.27 3.07
CA HIS A 45 -11.92 7.56 3.68
C HIS A 45 -10.57 8.12 4.10
N LYS A 46 -10.49 9.43 4.20
CA LYS A 46 -9.31 10.08 4.77
C LYS A 46 -9.02 9.55 6.16
N GLY A 47 -7.78 9.15 6.40
CA GLY A 47 -7.31 8.54 7.65
C GLY A 47 -7.32 7.02 7.67
N ASP A 48 -7.88 6.36 6.66
CA ASP A 48 -7.82 4.90 6.57
C ASP A 48 -6.38 4.42 6.39
N CYS A 49 -6.10 3.27 6.99
CA CYS A 49 -4.78 2.65 6.93
C CYS A 49 -4.89 1.19 6.47
N PHE A 50 -4.07 0.82 5.52
CA PHE A 50 -4.01 -0.54 4.96
C PHE A 50 -2.59 -1.09 5.10
N PHE A 51 -2.43 -2.10 5.94
CA PHE A 51 -1.20 -2.87 6.00
C PHE A 51 -1.24 -3.95 4.91
N ILE A 52 -0.25 -3.98 4.03
CA ILE A 52 -0.25 -4.83 2.84
C ILE A 52 0.90 -5.83 2.94
N PRO A 53 0.67 -7.01 3.51
CA PRO A 53 1.66 -8.09 3.52
C PRO A 53 2.06 -8.50 2.10
N ALA A 54 3.28 -9.01 1.95
CA ALA A 54 3.72 -9.60 0.69
C ALA A 54 2.74 -10.69 0.22
N GLY A 55 2.46 -10.72 -1.08
CA GLY A 55 1.48 -11.63 -1.67
C GLY A 55 0.04 -11.12 -1.68
N THR A 56 -0.29 -10.05 -0.96
CA THR A 56 -1.61 -9.43 -1.04
C THR A 56 -1.79 -8.72 -2.38
N LEU A 57 -2.80 -9.11 -3.16
CA LEU A 57 -3.16 -8.40 -4.36
C LEU A 57 -3.79 -7.06 -4.00
N HIS A 58 -3.31 -5.97 -4.62
CA HIS A 58 -3.76 -4.63 -4.27
C HIS A 58 -3.66 -3.67 -5.46
N ALA A 59 -4.57 -2.71 -5.51
CA ALA A 59 -4.54 -1.65 -6.51
C ALA A 59 -5.26 -0.39 -6.01
N ILE A 60 -4.62 0.75 -6.21
CA ILE A 60 -5.21 2.06 -5.95
C ILE A 60 -6.07 2.44 -7.14
N CYS A 61 -7.35 2.76 -6.90
CA CYS A 61 -8.24 3.30 -7.92
C CYS A 61 -8.13 4.83 -7.98
N LYS A 62 -8.91 5.45 -8.85
CA LYS A 62 -8.89 6.91 -9.02
C LYS A 62 -9.39 7.66 -7.79
N GLY A 63 -8.98 8.92 -7.66
CA GLY A 63 -9.51 9.83 -6.64
C GLY A 63 -8.95 9.59 -5.24
N ILE A 64 -7.78 8.98 -5.10
CA ILE A 64 -7.16 8.69 -3.81
C ILE A 64 -5.75 9.28 -3.77
N VAL A 65 -5.44 9.95 -2.68
CA VAL A 65 -4.09 10.42 -2.34
C VAL A 65 -3.60 9.62 -1.14
N ILE A 66 -2.48 8.94 -1.30
CA ILE A 66 -1.92 8.10 -0.23
C ILE A 66 -0.49 8.52 0.15
N ALA A 67 -0.13 8.21 1.40
CA ALA A 67 1.25 8.04 1.81
C ALA A 67 1.55 6.53 1.80
N GLU A 68 2.55 6.13 1.02
CA GLU A 68 3.00 4.75 0.97
C GLU A 68 4.32 4.59 1.72
N VAL A 69 4.36 3.65 2.65
CA VAL A 69 5.57 3.21 3.33
C VAL A 69 5.79 1.74 3.04
N GLN A 70 6.92 1.41 2.44
CA GLN A 70 7.28 0.03 2.09
C GLN A 70 8.74 -0.27 2.41
N GLN A 71 9.05 -1.55 2.62
CA GLN A 71 10.43 -2.00 2.64
C GLN A 71 11.11 -1.73 1.29
N ASN A 72 12.42 -1.52 1.29
CA ASN A 72 13.17 -1.28 0.08
C ASN A 72 13.18 -2.51 -0.84
N SER A 73 12.31 -2.52 -1.85
CA SER A 73 12.22 -3.56 -2.86
C SER A 73 11.72 -2.96 -4.18
N ASN A 74 12.35 -3.38 -5.28
CA ASN A 74 11.91 -3.03 -6.64
C ASN A 74 11.13 -4.16 -7.32
N VAL A 75 10.79 -5.23 -6.59
CA VAL A 75 10.05 -6.38 -7.13
C VAL A 75 8.56 -6.09 -7.11
N THR A 76 7.96 -6.04 -8.30
CA THR A 76 6.52 -5.93 -8.49
C THR A 76 6.04 -6.98 -9.50
N TYR A 77 5.09 -7.81 -9.11
CA TYR A 77 4.46 -8.75 -10.02
C TYR A 77 3.09 -8.21 -10.45
N ARG A 78 3.03 -7.72 -11.69
CA ARG A 78 1.78 -7.21 -12.26
C ARG A 78 0.98 -8.36 -12.85
N VAL A 79 -0.25 -8.53 -12.39
CA VAL A 79 -1.16 -9.61 -12.85
C VAL A 79 -2.27 -9.10 -13.73
N TYR A 80 -2.60 -7.82 -13.63
CA TYR A 80 -3.69 -7.18 -14.34
C TYR A 80 -3.39 -5.71 -14.56
N ASP A 81 -3.73 -5.19 -15.71
CA ASP A 81 -3.41 -3.80 -16.07
C ASP A 81 -4.54 -3.10 -16.84
N TYR A 82 -5.77 -3.58 -16.71
CA TYR A 82 -6.97 -2.98 -17.30
C TYR A 82 -6.85 -2.77 -18.82
N GLY A 83 -6.04 -3.55 -19.50
CA GLY A 83 -5.78 -3.37 -20.95
C GLY A 83 -5.02 -2.09 -21.29
N ARG A 84 -4.36 -1.44 -20.32
CA ARG A 84 -3.62 -0.19 -20.56
C ARG A 84 -2.41 -0.44 -21.45
N VAL A 85 -2.14 0.53 -22.32
CA VAL A 85 -0.91 0.58 -23.12
C VAL A 85 0.03 1.64 -22.57
N GLY A 86 1.32 1.35 -22.62
CA GLY A 86 2.37 2.30 -22.27
C GLY A 86 2.51 3.44 -23.28
N ALA A 87 3.39 4.38 -23.03
CA ALA A 87 3.69 5.49 -23.93
C ALA A 87 4.22 5.01 -25.31
N ASP A 88 4.74 3.80 -25.39
CA ASP A 88 5.19 3.11 -26.61
C ASP A 88 4.07 2.39 -27.36
N GLY A 89 2.81 2.53 -26.92
CA GLY A 89 1.64 1.88 -27.50
C GLY A 89 1.54 0.38 -27.22
N LYS A 90 2.41 -0.19 -26.37
CA LYS A 90 2.41 -1.62 -26.03
C LYS A 90 1.80 -1.86 -24.65
N PRO A 91 1.10 -3.00 -24.45
CA PRO A 91 0.67 -3.39 -23.10
C PRO A 91 1.89 -3.61 -22.19
N ARG A 92 1.76 -3.22 -20.92
CA ARG A 92 2.79 -3.49 -19.93
C ARG A 92 2.91 -4.99 -19.68
N ALA A 93 4.14 -5.48 -19.49
CA ALA A 93 4.38 -6.89 -19.22
C ALA A 93 3.65 -7.34 -17.94
N LEU A 94 2.97 -8.47 -18.02
CA LEU A 94 2.37 -9.17 -16.89
C LEU A 94 3.32 -10.28 -16.41
N HIS A 95 3.26 -10.59 -15.12
CA HIS A 95 4.09 -11.59 -14.45
C HIS A 95 3.22 -12.71 -13.88
N VAL A 96 2.32 -13.24 -14.72
CA VAL A 96 1.23 -14.13 -14.29
C VAL A 96 1.75 -15.37 -13.55
N GLU A 97 2.70 -16.11 -14.11
CA GLU A 97 3.25 -17.32 -13.50
C GLU A 97 3.80 -17.06 -12.09
N LYS A 98 4.65 -16.03 -11.95
CA LYS A 98 5.24 -15.66 -10.65
C LYS A 98 4.16 -15.22 -9.66
N ALA A 99 3.17 -14.48 -10.11
CA ALA A 99 2.08 -14.05 -9.26
C ALA A 99 1.21 -15.22 -8.79
N LEU A 100 0.94 -16.21 -9.65
CA LEU A 100 0.22 -17.42 -9.27
C LEU A 100 0.87 -18.20 -8.11
N ASP A 101 2.20 -18.09 -7.99
CA ASP A 101 2.95 -18.79 -6.94
C ASP A 101 2.98 -18.03 -5.61
N VAL A 102 2.95 -16.69 -5.64
CA VAL A 102 3.17 -15.88 -4.43
C VAL A 102 1.91 -15.20 -3.92
N THR A 103 0.83 -15.12 -4.72
CA THR A 103 -0.38 -14.40 -4.31
C THR A 103 -1.17 -15.17 -3.24
N LEU A 104 -1.50 -14.46 -2.16
CA LEU A 104 -2.45 -14.92 -1.15
C LEU A 104 -3.87 -14.83 -1.75
N ARG A 105 -4.52 -15.99 -1.92
CA ARG A 105 -5.83 -16.11 -2.59
C ARG A 105 -7.00 -16.17 -1.61
N THR A 106 -6.84 -15.53 -0.47
CA THR A 106 -7.84 -15.43 0.59
C THR A 106 -8.19 -13.97 0.86
N PRO A 107 -9.32 -13.69 1.51
CA PRO A 107 -9.59 -12.37 2.04
C PRO A 107 -8.45 -11.86 2.92
N PRO A 108 -8.16 -10.55 2.89
CA PRO A 108 -7.11 -9.98 3.72
C PRO A 108 -7.47 -10.08 5.21
N VAL A 109 -6.49 -10.35 6.03
CA VAL A 109 -6.65 -10.37 7.49
C VAL A 109 -6.54 -8.96 8.02
N LYS A 110 -7.44 -8.58 8.91
CA LYS A 110 -7.34 -7.31 9.65
C LYS A 110 -6.22 -7.43 10.68
N HIS A 111 -5.29 -6.49 10.65
CA HIS A 111 -4.21 -6.38 11.62
C HIS A 111 -4.59 -5.37 12.71
N ASP A 112 -4.20 -5.67 13.94
CA ASP A 112 -4.28 -4.75 15.07
C ASP A 112 -2.85 -4.48 15.57
N PHE A 113 -2.43 -3.24 15.45
CA PHE A 113 -1.09 -2.79 15.86
C PHE A 113 -1.13 -1.90 17.11
N GLY A 114 -2.21 -1.96 17.89
CA GLY A 114 -2.40 -1.16 19.09
C GLY A 114 -2.38 0.34 18.80
N SER A 115 -1.39 1.05 19.30
CA SER A 115 -1.25 2.50 19.10
C SER A 115 -0.60 2.89 17.77
N HIS A 116 -0.06 1.93 17.02
CA HIS A 116 0.59 2.17 15.72
C HIS A 116 -0.40 2.11 14.57
N LEU A 117 -0.17 2.87 13.52
CA LEU A 117 -0.88 2.71 12.24
C LEU A 117 -0.50 1.41 11.55
N ALA A 118 0.78 1.06 11.60
CA ALA A 118 1.30 -0.19 11.07
C ALA A 118 2.62 -0.54 11.76
N GLN A 119 2.85 -1.84 11.93
CA GLN A 119 4.11 -2.37 12.42
C GLN A 119 4.49 -3.62 11.62
N GLY A 120 5.64 -3.58 10.98
CA GLY A 120 6.23 -4.68 10.23
C GLY A 120 7.62 -5.01 10.76
N GLU A 121 8.27 -5.97 10.12
CA GLU A 121 9.66 -6.34 10.46
C GLU A 121 10.64 -5.19 10.24
N TYR A 122 10.39 -4.34 9.24
CA TYR A 122 11.36 -3.32 8.78
C TYR A 122 10.97 -1.89 9.13
N PHE A 123 9.75 -1.65 9.58
CA PHE A 123 9.30 -0.31 9.92
C PHE A 123 8.11 -0.31 10.88
N THR A 124 7.97 0.78 11.61
CA THR A 124 6.76 1.14 12.37
C THR A 124 6.28 2.50 11.89
N VAL A 125 4.99 2.67 11.76
CA VAL A 125 4.37 3.93 11.33
C VAL A 125 3.39 4.41 12.38
N ASP A 126 3.56 5.66 12.79
CA ASP A 126 2.71 6.36 13.73
C ASP A 126 2.09 7.61 13.10
N ALA A 127 0.88 7.95 13.49
CA ALA A 127 0.32 9.28 13.29
C ALA A 127 0.45 10.09 14.58
N LYS A 128 1.09 11.24 14.50
CA LYS A 128 1.27 12.16 15.62
C LYS A 128 0.50 13.45 15.35
N ASN A 129 -0.21 13.92 16.35
CA ASN A 129 -0.89 15.22 16.34
C ASN A 129 -0.40 16.07 17.50
N GLY A 130 -0.25 17.37 17.25
CA GLY A 130 0.26 18.30 18.24
C GLY A 130 1.78 18.26 18.40
N ALA A 131 2.29 18.67 19.52
CA ALA A 131 3.73 18.64 19.81
C ALA A 131 4.16 17.24 20.22
N PHE A 132 5.23 16.74 19.62
CA PHE A 132 5.86 15.47 19.99
C PHE A 132 7.38 15.58 19.82
N GLU A 133 8.08 14.68 20.47
CA GLU A 133 9.51 14.44 20.28
C GLU A 133 9.70 12.99 19.84
N ASP A 134 10.68 12.78 18.98
CA ASP A 134 11.08 11.45 18.53
C ASP A 134 12.60 11.40 18.39
N THR A 135 13.18 10.22 18.53
CA THR A 135 14.63 10.03 18.51
C THR A 135 15.00 8.85 17.62
N ALA A 136 16.07 9.03 16.86
CA ALA A 136 16.73 7.95 16.13
C ALA A 136 18.00 7.54 16.91
N ASP A 137 18.36 6.29 16.82
CA ASP A 137 19.60 5.73 17.35
C ASP A 137 20.58 5.35 16.23
N GLU A 138 21.69 4.69 16.57
CA GLU A 138 22.69 4.27 15.58
C GLU A 138 22.20 3.16 14.63
N LYS A 139 21.08 2.52 14.91
CA LYS A 139 20.52 1.37 14.18
C LYS A 139 19.26 1.71 13.40
N SER A 140 18.67 2.87 13.66
CA SER A 140 17.39 3.28 13.10
C SER A 140 17.45 4.72 12.59
N PHE A 141 16.47 5.07 11.74
CA PHE A 141 16.21 6.45 11.35
C PHE A 141 14.73 6.77 11.53
N VAL A 142 14.43 8.04 11.71
CA VAL A 142 13.05 8.54 11.74
C VAL A 142 12.80 9.35 10.47
N SER A 143 11.72 9.03 9.78
CA SER A 143 11.23 9.79 8.63
C SER A 143 9.94 10.49 9.01
N LEU A 144 9.88 11.80 8.81
CA LEU A 144 8.71 12.63 9.12
C LEU A 144 7.99 13.01 7.82
N LEU A 145 6.75 12.59 7.68
CA LEU A 145 5.85 13.04 6.64
C LEU A 145 4.87 14.06 7.21
N VAL A 146 5.04 15.34 6.85
CA VAL A 146 4.19 16.43 7.34
C VAL A 146 2.97 16.56 6.43
N THR A 147 1.80 16.20 6.95
CA THR A 147 0.51 16.21 6.20
C THR A 147 -0.37 17.42 6.52
N GLY A 148 0.12 18.33 7.36
CA GLY A 148 -0.61 19.53 7.78
C GLY A 148 0.34 20.72 8.01
N SER A 149 -0.15 21.77 8.66
CA SER A 149 0.67 22.91 9.05
C SER A 149 1.43 22.64 10.35
N GLY A 150 2.68 23.06 10.42
CA GLY A 150 3.49 22.90 11.63
C GLY A 150 4.92 23.35 11.41
N SER A 151 5.68 23.40 12.50
CA SER A 151 7.12 23.60 12.51
C SER A 151 7.81 22.42 13.18
N TYR A 152 9.02 22.13 12.76
CA TYR A 152 9.86 21.10 13.33
C TYR A 152 11.27 21.62 13.57
N ALA A 153 11.96 21.02 14.52
CA ALA A 153 13.38 21.27 14.76
C ALA A 153 14.10 19.93 14.93
N VAL A 154 15.24 19.80 14.26
CA VAL A 154 16.13 18.64 14.39
C VAL A 154 17.31 19.04 15.26
N ARG A 155 17.63 18.21 16.25
CA ARG A 155 18.78 18.39 17.13
C ARG A 155 19.70 17.17 17.02
N GLY A 156 21.00 17.39 16.92
CA GLY A 156 22.01 16.33 16.82
C GLY A 156 22.71 16.28 15.48
N THR A 157 23.41 15.20 15.22
CA THR A 157 24.26 14.98 14.03
C THR A 157 23.64 14.07 12.98
N CYS A 158 22.37 13.68 13.15
CA CYS A 158 21.68 12.80 12.20
C CYS A 158 21.20 13.57 10.96
N GLN A 159 21.14 12.85 9.84
CA GLN A 159 20.40 13.34 8.66
C GLN A 159 18.91 13.01 8.85
N THR A 160 18.08 14.01 8.71
CA THR A 160 16.61 13.86 8.80
C THR A 160 15.99 14.20 7.45
N LEU A 161 15.21 13.30 6.90
CA LEU A 161 14.37 13.56 5.74
C LEU A 161 13.00 14.04 6.23
N VAL A 162 12.66 15.28 5.91
CA VAL A 162 11.32 15.81 6.16
C VAL A 162 10.64 16.02 4.82
N THR A 163 9.55 15.34 4.60
CA THR A 163 8.71 15.49 3.41
C THR A 163 7.42 16.19 3.80
N ARG A 164 7.07 17.24 3.07
CA ARG A 164 5.79 17.95 3.23
C ARG A 164 4.90 17.65 2.02
N VAL A 165 3.66 17.30 2.28
CA VAL A 165 2.62 17.03 1.28
C VAL A 165 1.63 18.20 1.25
#